data_93750a30e135589fd672036dd2fd9498
#
_entry.id   93750a30e135589fd672036dd2fd9498
#
_cell.length_a   1.000
_cell.length_b   1.000
_cell.length_c   1.000
_cell.angle_alpha   90.00
_cell.angle_beta   90.00
_cell.angle_gamma   90.00
#
_symmetry.space_group_name_H-M   'P 1'
#
loop_
_entity.id
_entity.type
_entity.pdbx_description
1 polymer ?
#
loop_
_entity_poly.entity_id
_entity_poly.type
_entity_poly.pdbx_seq_one_letter_code
_entity_poly.pdbx_strand_id
1 'polypeptide(L)'
;MNFNSNDDGMWLKEDTVLDGRYKIVKRVKAGGMGAVYQVADLNMDNRIMALKQMLDSFRDPQERRDSIDRFVSEIQVLNGICHPNIPRVTDNFVSDNSFFFVMDFIEGRDLSNILKNEGNPGLGVEYVTKVGIEVCEALKYIHNLEVPVAHRDIKPSNILVRDCDNRIMLIDFGIARVSNPGEGFWIGTPGYAPPEQQAGMPEPRSDLYALGAAMHELLTGHRPTDFEFLAFEDFGIEVPQGLANIIYDSLAWNPEERIQTAGEMQERLIAELGYNPLSYCNDDSFVFTESVNKFHSQILSPLLNDLIKRYENERYTSFIPQNLDYLVVTLACPTKFELIIKKNDSSKCIELYEKEGILSPSLLGKIDPCSATDREAKDLVDRFISDYENFKSGSWMIM
;
A
#
# COMPACT_ATOMS: atom_id res chain seq x y z
N MET A 1 -0.60 27.50 11.83
CA MET A 1 -0.95 27.43 13.26
C MET A 1 0.34 27.31 14.02
N ASN A 2 0.61 28.22 14.94
CA ASN A 2 1.82 28.19 15.75
C ASN A 2 1.75 27.00 16.71
N PHE A 3 2.69 26.06 16.58
CA PHE A 3 2.86 24.97 17.55
C PHE A 3 3.36 25.57 18.86
N ASN A 4 2.54 25.45 19.91
CA ASN A 4 2.90 25.87 21.26
C ASN A 4 4.01 24.96 21.81
N SER A 5 5.01 25.58 22.40
CA SER A 5 6.25 25.01 22.96
C SER A 5 6.07 24.12 24.21
N ASN A 6 4.88 23.59 24.49
CA ASN A 6 4.61 22.74 25.67
C ASN A 6 4.43 21.23 25.36
N ASP A 7 4.70 20.80 24.12
CA ASP A 7 4.43 19.43 23.64
C ASP A 7 5.69 18.51 23.66
N ASP A 8 6.80 18.99 24.19
CA ASP A 8 8.12 18.30 24.13
C ASP A 8 8.23 17.01 24.97
N GLY A 9 7.24 16.70 25.81
CA GLY A 9 7.26 15.49 26.64
C GLY A 9 6.48 14.28 26.09
N MET A 10 5.63 14.51 25.08
CA MET A 10 4.68 13.49 24.57
C MET A 10 5.23 12.73 23.35
N TRP A 11 6.18 13.32 22.61
CA TRP A 11 6.69 12.78 21.37
C TRP A 11 8.12 12.24 21.52
N LEU A 12 8.42 11.20 20.74
CA LEU A 12 9.76 10.61 20.71
C LEU A 12 10.76 11.58 20.10
N LYS A 13 11.96 11.63 20.70
CA LYS A 13 13.07 12.46 20.23
C LYS A 13 13.90 11.71 19.19
N GLU A 14 14.57 12.47 18.34
CA GLU A 14 15.58 11.93 17.42
C GLU A 14 16.64 11.13 18.22
N ASP A 15 17.22 10.13 17.59
CA ASP A 15 18.16 9.18 18.15
C ASP A 15 17.62 8.23 19.25
N THR A 16 16.33 8.34 19.66
CA THR A 16 15.69 7.34 20.52
C THR A 16 15.64 6.00 19.79
N VAL A 17 16.02 4.91 20.48
CA VAL A 17 15.93 3.55 19.96
C VAL A 17 14.79 2.83 20.66
N LEU A 18 13.83 2.35 19.87
CA LEU A 18 12.68 1.57 20.30
C LEU A 18 12.89 0.09 19.97
N ASP A 19 12.43 -0.77 20.90
CA ASP A 19 12.55 -2.23 20.79
C ASP A 19 13.98 -2.73 20.50
N GLY A 20 15.01 -1.94 20.88
CA GLY A 20 16.41 -2.23 20.57
C GLY A 20 16.75 -2.24 19.08
N ARG A 21 15.84 -1.84 18.22
CA ARG A 21 15.93 -2.00 16.76
C ARG A 21 15.65 -0.74 15.95
N TYR A 22 14.63 0.02 16.31
CA TYR A 22 14.16 1.15 15.47
C TYR A 22 14.67 2.47 16.04
N LYS A 23 15.64 3.07 15.35
CA LYS A 23 16.23 4.37 15.74
C LYS A 23 15.44 5.49 15.07
N ILE A 24 14.91 6.42 15.87
CA ILE A 24 14.19 7.59 15.37
C ILE A 24 15.17 8.48 14.57
N VAL A 25 14.85 8.76 13.33
CA VAL A 25 15.58 9.71 12.47
C VAL A 25 14.95 11.09 12.57
N LYS A 26 13.63 11.18 12.35
CA LYS A 26 12.86 12.42 12.50
C LYS A 26 11.37 12.14 12.64
N ARG A 27 10.66 13.09 13.20
CA ARG A 27 9.19 13.08 13.19
C ARG A 27 8.67 13.63 11.86
N VAL A 28 7.82 12.86 11.17
CA VAL A 28 7.22 13.24 9.88
C VAL A 28 5.92 13.99 10.10
N LYS A 29 5.05 13.46 10.99
CA LYS A 29 3.70 14.02 11.24
C LYS A 29 3.31 13.72 12.67
N ALA A 30 2.54 14.62 13.30
CA ALA A 30 1.91 14.38 14.60
C ALA A 30 0.50 14.94 14.62
N GLY A 31 -0.36 14.34 15.43
CA GLY A 31 -1.76 14.73 15.61
C GLY A 31 -2.36 14.16 16.89
N GLY A 32 -3.63 14.43 17.14
CA GLY A 32 -4.29 14.03 18.39
C GLY A 32 -4.34 12.52 18.67
N MET A 33 -4.11 11.68 17.65
CA MET A 33 -4.16 10.20 17.76
C MET A 33 -2.79 9.54 17.79
N GLY A 34 -1.70 10.30 17.57
CA GLY A 34 -0.36 9.75 17.51
C GLY A 34 0.57 10.50 16.57
N ALA A 35 1.70 9.89 16.27
CA ALA A 35 2.72 10.46 15.40
C ALA A 35 3.29 9.42 14.44
N VAL A 36 3.80 9.89 13.31
CA VAL A 36 4.56 9.09 12.34
C VAL A 36 5.99 9.59 12.33
N TYR A 37 6.91 8.66 12.43
CA TYR A 37 8.36 8.89 12.43
C TYR A 37 9.00 8.18 11.25
N GLN A 38 10.03 8.79 10.72
CA GLN A 38 11.03 8.11 9.91
C GLN A 38 12.03 7.46 10.86
N VAL A 39 12.28 6.18 10.70
CA VAL A 39 13.19 5.40 11.54
C VAL A 39 14.20 4.63 10.71
N ALA A 40 15.36 4.36 11.29
CA ALA A 40 16.35 3.44 10.75
C ALA A 40 16.23 2.08 11.45
N ASP A 41 16.03 1.00 10.70
CA ASP A 41 16.05 -0.37 11.20
C ASP A 41 17.49 -0.85 11.37
N LEU A 42 17.97 -0.89 12.61
CA LEU A 42 19.35 -1.26 12.94
C LEU A 42 19.68 -2.73 12.60
N ASN A 43 18.67 -3.59 12.48
CA ASN A 43 18.85 -4.99 12.11
C ASN A 43 18.86 -5.20 10.57
N MET A 44 18.53 -4.14 9.80
CA MET A 44 18.44 -4.18 8.35
C MET A 44 19.29 -3.07 7.71
N ASP A 45 20.55 -2.97 8.07
CA ASP A 45 21.52 -2.03 7.46
C ASP A 45 21.06 -0.56 7.49
N ASN A 46 20.37 -0.16 8.56
CA ASN A 46 19.75 1.14 8.72
C ASN A 46 18.70 1.47 7.63
N ARG A 47 18.02 0.45 7.11
CA ARG A 47 16.93 0.66 6.17
C ARG A 47 15.92 1.66 6.77
N ILE A 48 15.55 2.63 5.93
CA ILE A 48 14.57 3.66 6.34
C ILE A 48 13.16 3.07 6.28
N MET A 49 12.44 3.19 7.41
CA MET A 49 11.08 2.72 7.60
C MET A 49 10.19 3.85 8.15
N ALA A 50 8.90 3.70 8.03
CA ALA A 50 7.91 4.52 8.73
C ALA A 50 7.47 3.80 10.01
N LEU A 51 7.50 4.51 11.13
CA LEU A 51 7.01 4.00 12.41
C LEU A 51 5.85 4.90 12.84
N LYS A 52 4.67 4.29 13.00
CA LYS A 52 3.49 5.00 13.51
C LYS A 52 3.31 4.66 14.98
N GLN A 53 3.36 5.70 15.81
CA GLN A 53 3.01 5.66 17.22
C GLN A 53 1.54 5.98 17.39
N MET A 54 0.83 5.16 18.14
CA MET A 54 -0.53 5.42 18.56
C MET A 54 -0.55 5.59 20.08
N LEU A 55 -1.11 6.70 20.53
CA LEU A 55 -1.17 7.03 21.95
C LEU A 55 -2.27 6.22 22.63
N ASP A 56 -1.93 5.60 23.76
CA ASP A 56 -2.89 5.00 24.65
C ASP A 56 -3.60 6.10 25.46
N SER A 57 -4.86 6.34 25.17
CA SER A 57 -5.69 7.32 25.89
C SER A 57 -6.63 6.68 26.92
N PHE A 58 -6.58 5.37 27.12
CA PHE A 58 -7.49 4.65 28.01
C PHE A 58 -7.09 4.82 29.47
N ARG A 59 -8.07 5.20 30.30
CA ARG A 59 -7.89 5.34 31.75
C ARG A 59 -8.25 4.06 32.50
N ASP A 60 -9.15 3.25 31.94
CA ASP A 60 -9.58 1.98 32.51
C ASP A 60 -8.70 0.83 32.04
N PRO A 61 -8.16 -0.03 32.97
CA PRO A 61 -7.31 -1.16 32.61
C PRO A 61 -8.03 -2.24 31.77
N GLN A 62 -9.36 -2.37 31.86
CA GLN A 62 -10.11 -3.33 31.07
C GLN A 62 -10.33 -2.81 29.64
N GLU A 63 -10.74 -1.55 29.49
CA GLU A 63 -10.86 -0.87 28.18
C GLU A 63 -9.54 -0.91 27.43
N ARG A 64 -8.42 -0.76 28.17
CA ARG A 64 -7.09 -0.85 27.60
C ARG A 64 -6.80 -2.24 27.04
N ARG A 65 -7.11 -3.32 27.79
CA ARG A 65 -6.90 -4.70 27.31
C ARG A 65 -7.71 -4.98 26.06
N ASP A 66 -8.98 -4.61 26.08
CA ASP A 66 -9.89 -4.81 24.95
C ASP A 66 -9.44 -4.01 23.71
N SER A 67 -8.79 -2.86 23.91
CA SER A 67 -8.17 -2.07 22.84
C SER A 67 -6.89 -2.69 22.30
N ILE A 68 -6.06 -3.27 23.17
CA ILE A 68 -4.87 -4.03 22.76
C ILE A 68 -5.27 -5.21 21.89
N ASP A 69 -6.24 -6.00 22.32
CA ASP A 69 -6.69 -7.19 21.60
C ASP A 69 -7.27 -6.83 20.23
N ARG A 70 -8.05 -5.74 20.16
CA ARG A 70 -8.55 -5.20 18.89
C ARG A 70 -7.44 -4.72 17.96
N PHE A 71 -6.51 -3.94 18.50
CA PHE A 71 -5.34 -3.45 17.78
C PHE A 71 -4.49 -4.60 17.19
N VAL A 72 -4.20 -5.62 18.03
CA VAL A 72 -3.44 -6.79 17.57
C VAL A 72 -4.18 -7.53 16.47
N SER A 73 -5.49 -7.72 16.62
CA SER A 73 -6.31 -8.39 15.60
C SER A 73 -6.33 -7.61 14.29
N GLU A 74 -6.50 -6.29 14.33
CA GLU A 74 -6.48 -5.45 13.12
C GLU A 74 -5.10 -5.43 12.45
N ILE A 75 -4.02 -5.38 13.23
CA ILE A 75 -2.66 -5.43 12.67
C ILE A 75 -2.35 -6.79 12.05
N GLN A 76 -2.84 -7.89 12.61
CA GLN A 76 -2.67 -9.21 11.99
C GLN A 76 -3.26 -9.26 10.57
N VAL A 77 -4.40 -8.62 10.35
CA VAL A 77 -4.97 -8.48 9.01
C VAL A 77 -4.09 -7.62 8.12
N LEU A 78 -3.58 -6.48 8.64
CA LEU A 78 -2.70 -5.58 7.86
C LEU A 78 -1.35 -6.20 7.53
N ASN A 79 -0.79 -7.04 8.39
CA ASN A 79 0.45 -7.78 8.12
C ASN A 79 0.31 -8.73 6.93
N GLY A 80 -0.92 -9.17 6.62
CA GLY A 80 -1.24 -9.99 5.45
C GLY A 80 -1.42 -9.19 4.15
N ILE A 81 -1.54 -7.86 4.23
CA ILE A 81 -1.76 -7.02 3.04
C ILE A 81 -0.45 -6.88 2.25
N CYS A 82 -0.50 -7.31 0.99
CA CYS A 82 0.58 -7.14 0.03
C CYS A 82 0.01 -6.60 -1.28
N HIS A 83 0.11 -5.30 -1.49
CA HIS A 83 -0.43 -4.63 -2.67
C HIS A 83 0.48 -3.48 -3.12
N PRO A 84 0.71 -3.26 -4.43
CA PRO A 84 1.65 -2.25 -4.93
C PRO A 84 1.28 -0.80 -4.56
N ASN A 85 0.02 -0.53 -4.26
CA ASN A 85 -0.47 0.80 -3.87
C ASN A 85 -0.68 0.96 -2.36
N ILE A 86 -0.22 -0.01 -1.54
CA ILE A 86 -0.36 0.02 -0.07
C ILE A 86 1.00 -0.27 0.57
N PRO A 87 1.52 0.59 1.48
CA PRO A 87 2.75 0.31 2.21
C PRO A 87 2.60 -0.97 3.05
N ARG A 88 3.60 -1.84 2.99
CA ARG A 88 3.60 -3.08 3.74
C ARG A 88 3.90 -2.83 5.20
N VAL A 89 3.05 -3.34 6.09
CA VAL A 89 3.37 -3.44 7.53
C VAL A 89 4.34 -4.61 7.72
N THR A 90 5.45 -4.37 8.40
CA THR A 90 6.55 -5.33 8.57
C THR A 90 6.77 -5.73 10.02
N ASP A 91 6.30 -4.92 10.97
CA ASP A 91 6.46 -5.19 12.40
C ASP A 91 5.45 -4.41 13.24
N ASN A 92 5.22 -4.87 14.46
CA ASN A 92 4.40 -4.18 15.45
C ASN A 92 4.84 -4.55 16.85
N PHE A 93 4.79 -3.61 17.79
CA PHE A 93 5.15 -3.81 19.19
C PHE A 93 4.46 -2.80 20.11
N VAL A 94 4.51 -3.07 21.41
CA VAL A 94 4.01 -2.18 22.46
C VAL A 94 5.19 -1.75 23.32
N SER A 95 5.36 -0.45 23.52
CA SER A 95 6.36 0.12 24.42
C SER A 95 5.82 1.38 25.09
N ASP A 96 6.13 1.57 26.37
CA ASP A 96 5.81 2.76 27.16
C ASP A 96 4.35 3.25 26.98
N ASN A 97 3.38 2.34 27.11
CA ASN A 97 1.95 2.63 26.95
C ASN A 97 1.55 3.15 25.56
N SER A 98 2.37 2.94 24.53
CA SER A 98 2.06 3.28 23.15
C SER A 98 2.10 2.03 22.28
N PHE A 99 1.25 2.02 21.25
CA PHE A 99 1.26 1.00 20.22
C PHE A 99 2.08 1.50 19.04
N PHE A 100 2.91 0.64 18.51
CA PHE A 100 3.76 0.94 17.38
C PHE A 100 3.55 -0.06 16.26
N PHE A 101 3.52 0.41 15.04
CA PHE A 101 3.68 -0.43 13.87
C PHE A 101 4.64 0.19 12.87
N VAL A 102 5.43 -0.69 12.28
CA VAL A 102 6.48 -0.36 11.33
C VAL A 102 6.03 -0.77 9.95
N MET A 103 6.23 0.12 9.00
CA MET A 103 5.86 -0.09 7.60
C MET A 103 6.90 0.53 6.67
N ASP A 104 6.80 0.22 5.40
CA ASP A 104 7.66 0.87 4.43
C ASP A 104 7.51 2.38 4.45
N PHE A 105 8.64 3.05 4.40
CA PHE A 105 8.69 4.50 4.23
C PHE A 105 8.57 4.84 2.76
N ILE A 106 7.53 5.56 2.38
CA ILE A 106 7.30 5.99 1.00
C ILE A 106 7.81 7.43 0.85
N GLU A 107 8.82 7.62 0.03
CA GLU A 107 9.25 8.95 -0.38
C GLU A 107 8.27 9.48 -1.41
N GLY A 108 7.69 10.68 -1.14
CA GLY A 108 6.67 11.23 -2.00
C GLY A 108 5.94 12.41 -1.37
N ARG A 109 4.95 12.93 -2.12
CA ARG A 109 4.10 14.05 -1.68
C ARG A 109 2.64 13.61 -1.59
N ASP A 110 1.96 13.97 -0.51
CA ASP A 110 0.53 13.74 -0.40
C ASP A 110 -0.27 14.69 -1.32
N LEU A 111 -1.45 14.23 -1.74
CA LEU A 111 -2.30 15.01 -2.66
C LEU A 111 -2.81 16.33 -2.06
N SER A 112 -2.91 16.45 -0.73
CA SER A 112 -3.26 17.73 -0.09
C SER A 112 -2.15 18.76 -0.29
N ASN A 113 -0.88 18.30 -0.22
CA ASN A 113 0.28 19.15 -0.47
C ASN A 113 0.37 19.54 -1.96
N ILE A 114 0.15 18.58 -2.85
CA ILE A 114 0.13 18.81 -4.31
C ILE A 114 -0.99 19.81 -4.65
N LEU A 115 -2.22 19.57 -4.16
CA LEU A 115 -3.35 20.47 -4.37
C LEU A 115 -3.04 21.89 -3.91
N LYS A 116 -2.48 22.06 -2.73
CA LYS A 116 -2.13 23.36 -2.16
C LYS A 116 -1.10 24.13 -2.99
N ASN A 117 -0.14 23.43 -3.60
CA ASN A 117 0.98 24.08 -4.28
C ASN A 117 0.77 24.20 -5.80
N GLU A 118 -0.01 23.30 -6.39
CA GLU A 118 -0.16 23.15 -7.85
C GLU A 118 -1.61 23.30 -8.32
N GLY A 119 -2.61 23.23 -7.41
CA GLY A 119 -4.03 23.40 -7.74
C GLY A 119 -4.39 24.84 -8.05
N ASN A 120 -5.21 25.06 -9.12
CA ASN A 120 -5.74 26.38 -9.47
C ASN A 120 -7.02 26.25 -10.33
N PRO A 121 -8.24 26.27 -9.77
CA PRO A 121 -8.54 26.14 -8.34
C PRO A 121 -8.23 24.75 -7.80
N GLY A 122 -8.38 23.68 -8.63
CA GLY A 122 -8.10 22.29 -8.32
C GLY A 122 -7.04 21.69 -9.25
N LEU A 123 -6.93 20.37 -9.23
CA LEU A 123 -6.06 19.58 -10.11
C LEU A 123 -6.80 19.21 -11.39
N GLY A 124 -6.05 18.90 -12.44
CA GLY A 124 -6.63 18.54 -13.75
C GLY A 124 -7.51 17.28 -13.70
N VAL A 125 -8.61 17.29 -14.45
CA VAL A 125 -9.60 16.20 -14.52
C VAL A 125 -8.96 14.84 -14.80
N GLU A 126 -8.11 14.75 -15.83
CA GLU A 126 -7.43 13.50 -16.18
C GLU A 126 -6.55 12.96 -15.04
N TYR A 127 -5.83 13.84 -14.36
CA TYR A 127 -4.98 13.47 -13.23
C TYR A 127 -5.81 12.93 -12.07
N VAL A 128 -6.90 13.61 -11.68
CA VAL A 128 -7.77 13.17 -10.59
C VAL A 128 -8.47 11.85 -10.92
N THR A 129 -8.86 11.66 -12.19
CA THR A 129 -9.45 10.39 -12.64
C THR A 129 -8.44 9.23 -12.51
N LYS A 130 -7.18 9.44 -12.92
CA LYS A 130 -6.10 8.43 -12.74
C LYS A 130 -5.85 8.11 -11.26
N VAL A 131 -5.83 9.12 -10.40
CA VAL A 131 -5.76 8.92 -8.93
C VAL A 131 -6.91 8.04 -8.45
N GLY A 132 -8.14 8.35 -8.86
CA GLY A 132 -9.32 7.55 -8.50
C GLY A 132 -9.19 6.08 -8.93
N ILE A 133 -8.72 5.82 -10.14
CA ILE A 133 -8.51 4.46 -10.66
C ILE A 133 -7.49 3.68 -9.81
N GLU A 134 -6.35 4.28 -9.47
CA GLU A 134 -5.32 3.60 -8.69
C GLU A 134 -5.74 3.39 -7.21
N VAL A 135 -6.48 4.34 -6.62
CA VAL A 135 -7.05 4.16 -5.28
C VAL A 135 -8.09 3.03 -5.30
N CYS A 136 -8.96 2.98 -6.33
CA CYS A 136 -9.92 1.88 -6.48
C CYS A 136 -9.23 0.51 -6.60
N GLU A 137 -8.05 0.42 -7.23
CA GLU A 137 -7.29 -0.83 -7.31
C GLU A 137 -6.85 -1.32 -5.92
N ALA A 138 -6.37 -0.40 -5.08
CA ALA A 138 -6.05 -0.71 -3.68
C ALA A 138 -7.29 -1.12 -2.87
N LEU A 139 -8.39 -0.38 -3.02
CA LEU A 139 -9.65 -0.66 -2.33
C LEU A 139 -10.26 -2.00 -2.76
N LYS A 140 -10.26 -2.29 -4.05
CA LYS A 140 -10.73 -3.57 -4.59
C LYS A 140 -9.98 -4.74 -3.95
N TYR A 141 -8.69 -4.62 -3.75
CA TYR A 141 -7.89 -5.65 -3.09
C TYR A 141 -8.30 -5.84 -1.62
N ILE A 142 -8.37 -4.77 -0.80
CA ILE A 142 -8.66 -4.91 0.63
C ILE A 142 -10.13 -5.26 0.91
N HIS A 143 -11.06 -4.80 0.07
CA HIS A 143 -12.49 -5.12 0.19
C HIS A 143 -12.81 -6.58 -0.17
N ASN A 144 -11.98 -7.24 -0.98
CA ASN A 144 -12.14 -8.64 -1.40
C ASN A 144 -11.28 -9.64 -0.60
N LEU A 145 -10.64 -9.22 0.49
CA LEU A 145 -9.98 -10.15 1.40
C LEU A 145 -11.01 -11.10 2.04
N GLU A 146 -10.57 -12.26 2.53
CA GLU A 146 -11.42 -13.24 3.23
C GLU A 146 -12.22 -12.57 4.37
N VAL A 147 -11.58 -11.66 5.09
CA VAL A 147 -12.24 -10.70 5.98
C VAL A 147 -12.10 -9.33 5.35
N PRO A 148 -13.19 -8.76 4.79
CA PRO A 148 -13.14 -7.46 4.13
C PRO A 148 -12.64 -6.36 5.07
N VAL A 149 -11.70 -5.55 4.59
CA VAL A 149 -11.12 -4.43 5.33
C VAL A 149 -11.53 -3.11 4.69
N ALA A 150 -12.13 -2.23 5.48
CA ALA A 150 -12.35 -0.84 5.09
C ALA A 150 -11.17 0.03 5.56
N HIS A 151 -10.74 0.98 4.72
CA HIS A 151 -9.63 1.89 5.04
C HIS A 151 -10.01 2.95 6.08
N ARG A 152 -11.24 3.49 6.03
CA ARG A 152 -11.90 4.39 6.99
C ARG A 152 -11.34 5.82 7.09
N ASP A 153 -10.27 6.16 6.39
CA ASP A 153 -9.68 7.52 6.43
C ASP A 153 -9.12 7.98 5.07
N ILE A 154 -9.87 7.72 3.99
CA ILE A 154 -9.50 8.19 2.66
C ILE A 154 -9.71 9.70 2.59
N LYS A 155 -8.64 10.41 2.22
CA LYS A 155 -8.60 11.86 2.02
C LYS A 155 -7.30 12.23 1.30
N PRO A 156 -7.18 13.42 0.69
CA PRO A 156 -5.97 13.81 -0.05
C PRO A 156 -4.66 13.68 0.74
N SER A 157 -4.66 13.94 2.05
CA SER A 157 -3.46 13.82 2.88
C SER A 157 -3.04 12.39 3.23
N ASN A 158 -3.85 11.39 2.87
CA ASN A 158 -3.56 9.96 3.05
C ASN A 158 -3.40 9.24 1.70
N ILE A 159 -3.39 9.99 0.60
CA ILE A 159 -3.08 9.52 -0.73
C ILE A 159 -1.76 10.20 -1.15
N LEU A 160 -0.73 9.40 -1.34
CA LEU A 160 0.63 9.87 -1.57
C LEU A 160 1.07 9.50 -2.99
N VAL A 161 1.72 10.42 -3.68
CA VAL A 161 2.36 10.18 -4.97
C VAL A 161 3.81 9.86 -4.72
N ARG A 162 4.25 8.65 -5.03
CA ARG A 162 5.61 8.17 -4.79
C ARG A 162 6.58 8.80 -5.80
N ASP A 163 7.70 9.34 -5.31
CA ASP A 163 8.62 10.12 -6.13
C ASP A 163 9.34 9.32 -7.23
N CYS A 164 9.59 8.02 -7.01
CA CYS A 164 10.39 7.23 -7.95
C CYS A 164 9.63 6.79 -9.22
N ASP A 165 8.30 6.68 -9.18
CA ASP A 165 7.50 6.16 -10.29
C ASP A 165 6.12 6.81 -10.44
N ASN A 166 5.83 7.86 -9.67
CA ASN A 166 4.54 8.56 -9.59
C ASN A 166 3.34 7.67 -9.23
N ARG A 167 3.57 6.48 -8.67
CA ARG A 167 2.49 5.58 -8.23
C ARG A 167 1.73 6.18 -7.05
N ILE A 168 0.43 6.01 -7.09
CA ILE A 168 -0.44 6.39 -5.98
C ILE A 168 -0.33 5.36 -4.86
N MET A 169 -0.04 5.83 -3.66
CA MET A 169 0.08 5.02 -2.46
C MET A 169 -1.00 5.42 -1.46
N LEU A 170 -1.85 4.46 -1.07
CA LEU A 170 -2.86 4.67 -0.03
C LEU A 170 -2.24 4.35 1.33
N ILE A 171 -2.04 5.39 2.14
CA ILE A 171 -1.37 5.32 3.44
C ILE A 171 -2.36 5.58 4.59
N ASP A 172 -1.92 5.27 5.80
CA ASP A 172 -2.63 5.64 7.05
C ASP A 172 -4.04 5.03 7.20
N PHE A 173 -4.14 3.70 7.19
CA PHE A 173 -5.37 3.00 7.59
C PHE A 173 -5.93 3.53 8.92
N GLY A 174 -7.24 3.78 8.97
CA GLY A 174 -7.93 4.32 10.14
C GLY A 174 -8.09 3.33 11.31
N ILE A 175 -7.11 2.46 11.55
CA ILE A 175 -7.09 1.39 12.57
C ILE A 175 -7.31 1.95 13.97
N ALA A 176 -6.71 3.10 14.26
CA ALA A 176 -6.76 3.75 15.57
C ALA A 176 -8.14 4.28 15.97
N ARG A 177 -9.13 4.18 15.09
CA ARG A 177 -10.43 4.84 15.26
C ARG A 177 -11.53 3.92 15.75
N VAL A 178 -11.20 2.69 16.18
CA VAL A 178 -12.15 1.81 16.87
C VAL A 178 -12.21 2.24 18.34
N SER A 179 -12.79 3.40 18.59
CA SER A 179 -13.12 3.87 19.93
C SER A 179 -14.46 3.30 20.36
N ASN A 180 -14.63 3.15 21.69
CA ASN A 180 -15.81 2.56 22.32
C ASN A 180 -17.14 3.05 21.72
N PRO A 181 -18.07 2.14 21.39
CA PRO A 181 -19.44 2.52 21.13
C PRO A 181 -20.03 3.11 22.42
N GLY A 182 -20.16 4.41 22.50
CA GLY A 182 -20.80 5.06 23.67
C GLY A 182 -20.29 6.45 24.04
N GLU A 183 -19.10 6.83 23.67
CA GLU A 183 -18.50 8.14 24.05
C GLU A 183 -18.36 9.11 22.87
N GLY A 184 -19.33 9.27 21.99
CA GLY A 184 -19.39 10.42 21.08
C GLY A 184 -18.16 10.70 20.21
N PHE A 185 -17.25 9.75 20.06
CA PHE A 185 -16.05 9.90 19.24
C PHE A 185 -16.36 9.67 17.76
N TRP A 186 -16.20 10.71 17.00
CA TRP A 186 -16.31 10.69 15.55
C TRP A 186 -15.25 9.77 14.92
N ILE A 187 -15.71 8.72 14.25
CA ILE A 187 -14.85 7.85 13.46
C ILE A 187 -14.75 8.43 12.06
N GLY A 188 -13.65 9.10 11.74
CA GLY A 188 -13.42 9.65 10.41
C GLY A 188 -12.87 11.07 10.43
N THR A 189 -12.55 11.59 9.25
CA THR A 189 -12.21 13.00 9.06
C THR A 189 -13.46 13.74 8.61
N PRO A 190 -13.87 14.84 9.30
CA PRO A 190 -15.01 15.64 8.89
C PRO A 190 -14.95 16.03 7.41
N GLY A 191 -16.07 15.92 6.70
CA GLY A 191 -16.19 16.16 5.28
C GLY A 191 -15.95 14.92 4.40
N TYR A 192 -15.22 13.90 4.86
CA TYR A 192 -14.95 12.67 4.09
C TYR A 192 -15.65 11.44 4.66
N ALA A 193 -15.95 11.43 5.96
CA ALA A 193 -16.60 10.30 6.60
C ALA A 193 -18.10 10.31 6.34
N PRO A 194 -18.68 9.23 5.75
CA PRO A 194 -20.09 9.14 5.49
C PRO A 194 -20.93 8.90 6.77
N PRO A 195 -22.27 9.03 6.69
CA PRO A 195 -23.17 8.92 7.86
C PRO A 195 -23.02 7.63 8.64
N GLU A 196 -22.95 6.49 7.97
CA GLU A 196 -22.81 5.17 8.60
C GLU A 196 -21.49 5.04 9.35
N GLN A 197 -20.41 5.61 8.81
CA GLN A 197 -19.11 5.60 9.48
C GLN A 197 -19.13 6.49 10.72
N GLN A 198 -19.81 7.64 10.66
CA GLN A 198 -20.01 8.50 11.83
C GLN A 198 -20.87 7.81 12.89
N ALA A 199 -21.80 6.94 12.48
CA ALA A 199 -22.60 6.10 13.37
C ALA A 199 -21.83 4.89 13.92
N GLY A 200 -20.54 4.72 13.60
CA GLY A 200 -19.71 3.61 14.07
C GLY A 200 -19.87 2.30 13.30
N MET A 201 -20.47 2.34 12.13
CA MET A 201 -20.72 1.17 11.27
C MET A 201 -20.04 1.32 9.89
N PRO A 202 -18.71 1.51 9.82
CA PRO A 202 -18.02 1.62 8.55
C PRO A 202 -18.07 0.30 7.78
N GLU A 203 -18.22 0.41 6.47
CA GLU A 203 -18.23 -0.71 5.53
C GLU A 203 -17.43 -0.36 4.26
N PRO A 204 -17.18 -1.31 3.34
CA PRO A 204 -16.42 -1.03 2.11
C PRO A 204 -16.95 0.16 1.29
N ARG A 205 -18.28 0.38 1.23
CA ARG A 205 -18.89 1.51 0.52
C ARG A 205 -18.64 2.86 1.20
N SER A 206 -18.24 2.86 2.49
CA SER A 206 -17.81 4.07 3.18
C SER A 206 -16.52 4.63 2.59
N ASP A 207 -15.61 3.76 2.11
CA ASP A 207 -14.38 4.17 1.44
C ASP A 207 -14.67 4.78 0.06
N LEU A 208 -15.68 4.28 -0.66
CA LEU A 208 -16.09 4.83 -1.95
C LEU A 208 -16.65 6.25 -1.81
N TYR A 209 -17.44 6.49 -0.76
CA TYR A 209 -17.87 7.84 -0.41
C TYR A 209 -16.69 8.77 -0.13
N ALA A 210 -15.75 8.32 0.71
CA ALA A 210 -14.58 9.11 1.08
C ALA A 210 -13.68 9.40 -0.14
N LEU A 211 -13.58 8.45 -1.10
CA LEU A 211 -12.88 8.65 -2.36
C LEU A 211 -13.60 9.69 -3.24
N GLY A 212 -14.93 9.61 -3.35
CA GLY A 212 -15.72 10.62 -4.07
C GLY A 212 -15.52 12.02 -3.50
N ALA A 213 -15.55 12.16 -2.17
CA ALA A 213 -15.30 13.41 -1.47
C ALA A 213 -13.88 13.94 -1.71
N ALA A 214 -12.89 13.05 -1.69
CA ALA A 214 -11.50 13.42 -2.01
C ALA A 214 -11.35 13.87 -3.46
N MET A 215 -11.96 13.17 -4.42
CA MET A 215 -11.93 13.54 -5.84
C MET A 215 -12.62 14.89 -6.07
N HIS A 216 -13.76 15.16 -5.41
CA HIS A 216 -14.42 16.43 -5.47
C HIS A 216 -13.51 17.59 -4.98
N GLU A 217 -12.85 17.41 -3.82
CA GLU A 217 -11.88 18.39 -3.33
C GLU A 217 -10.71 18.58 -4.29
N LEU A 218 -10.14 17.50 -4.82
CA LEU A 218 -9.01 17.58 -5.74
C LEU A 218 -9.35 18.35 -7.03
N LEU A 219 -10.59 18.23 -7.52
CA LEU A 219 -11.07 18.96 -8.69
C LEU A 219 -11.39 20.43 -8.37
N THR A 220 -12.04 20.70 -7.24
CA THR A 220 -12.53 22.04 -6.91
C THR A 220 -11.53 22.90 -6.14
N GLY A 221 -10.54 22.28 -5.49
CA GLY A 221 -9.66 22.95 -4.53
C GLY A 221 -10.35 23.27 -3.19
N HIS A 222 -11.62 22.90 -3.02
CA HIS A 222 -12.40 23.20 -1.83
C HIS A 222 -12.63 21.96 -1.00
N ARG A 223 -12.17 22.02 0.25
CA ARG A 223 -12.38 20.94 1.21
C ARG A 223 -13.88 20.75 1.49
N PRO A 224 -14.40 19.52 1.40
CA PRO A 224 -15.80 19.26 1.69
C PRO A 224 -16.14 19.59 3.16
N THR A 225 -17.32 20.11 3.36
CA THR A 225 -17.92 20.36 4.67
C THR A 225 -19.15 19.48 4.80
N ASP A 226 -19.46 19.04 5.99
CA ASP A 226 -20.56 18.20 6.46
C ASP A 226 -21.64 17.83 5.42
N PHE A 227 -21.30 16.88 4.52
CA PHE A 227 -22.18 16.31 3.50
C PHE A 227 -22.66 17.28 2.40
N GLU A 228 -22.10 18.47 2.30
CA GLU A 228 -22.41 19.44 1.25
C GLU A 228 -21.37 19.39 0.14
N PHE A 229 -21.81 18.99 -1.04
CA PHE A 229 -20.99 18.97 -2.27
C PHE A 229 -21.68 19.84 -3.31
N LEU A 230 -21.14 21.06 -3.50
CA LEU A 230 -21.65 21.99 -4.51
C LEU A 230 -21.36 21.47 -5.91
N ALA A 231 -22.14 21.90 -6.89
CA ALA A 231 -21.91 21.51 -8.28
C ALA A 231 -20.58 22.10 -8.80
N PHE A 232 -19.92 21.39 -9.70
CA PHE A 232 -18.64 21.82 -10.28
C PHE A 232 -18.74 23.16 -11.00
N GLU A 233 -19.92 23.45 -11.58
CA GLU A 233 -20.25 24.71 -12.22
C GLU A 233 -20.22 25.90 -11.26
N ASP A 234 -20.56 25.70 -9.98
CA ASP A 234 -20.51 26.72 -8.94
C ASP A 234 -19.06 27.19 -8.67
N PHE A 235 -18.10 26.36 -9.00
CA PHE A 235 -16.66 26.67 -8.94
C PHE A 235 -16.09 27.16 -10.28
N GLY A 236 -16.91 27.23 -11.33
CA GLY A 236 -16.47 27.56 -12.69
C GLY A 236 -15.58 26.48 -13.33
N ILE A 237 -15.75 25.23 -12.94
CA ILE A 237 -14.94 24.10 -13.42
C ILE A 237 -15.77 23.26 -14.36
N GLU A 238 -15.21 22.97 -15.54
CA GLU A 238 -15.78 22.02 -16.48
C GLU A 238 -15.29 20.60 -16.16
N VAL A 239 -16.21 19.74 -15.71
CA VAL A 239 -15.97 18.32 -15.46
C VAL A 239 -16.85 17.49 -16.41
N PRO A 240 -16.31 16.48 -17.10
CA PRO A 240 -17.12 15.57 -17.91
C PRO A 240 -18.30 15.01 -17.10
N GLN A 241 -19.49 15.01 -17.71
CA GLN A 241 -20.73 14.61 -17.03
C GLN A 241 -20.65 13.19 -16.44
N GLY A 242 -19.97 12.27 -17.13
CA GLY A 242 -19.79 10.91 -16.65
C GLY A 242 -18.94 10.87 -15.37
N LEU A 243 -17.83 11.62 -15.31
CA LEU A 243 -17.01 11.73 -14.10
C LEU A 243 -17.78 12.41 -12.96
N ALA A 244 -18.53 13.48 -13.24
CA ALA A 244 -19.38 14.12 -12.25
C ALA A 244 -20.41 13.15 -11.67
N ASN A 245 -21.07 12.36 -12.51
CA ASN A 245 -22.02 11.33 -12.09
C ASN A 245 -21.35 10.27 -11.20
N ILE A 246 -20.15 9.79 -11.53
CA ILE A 246 -19.42 8.81 -10.70
C ILE A 246 -19.15 9.38 -9.31
N ILE A 247 -18.69 10.63 -9.25
CA ILE A 247 -18.40 11.29 -7.98
C ILE A 247 -19.70 11.44 -7.15
N TYR A 248 -20.78 11.97 -7.73
CA TYR A 248 -22.03 12.17 -7.00
C TYR A 248 -22.74 10.85 -6.63
N ASP A 249 -22.69 9.82 -7.49
CA ASP A 249 -23.20 8.48 -7.16
C ASP A 249 -22.45 7.87 -5.97
N SER A 250 -21.15 8.13 -5.83
CA SER A 250 -20.40 7.67 -4.66
C SER A 250 -20.76 8.43 -3.39
N LEU A 251 -21.23 9.68 -3.51
CA LEU A 251 -21.58 10.58 -2.40
C LEU A 251 -23.03 10.46 -1.94
N ALA A 252 -23.83 9.55 -2.48
CA ALA A 252 -25.19 9.32 -2.03
C ALA A 252 -25.24 9.03 -0.51
N TRP A 253 -26.26 9.60 0.16
CA TRP A 253 -26.40 9.48 1.61
C TRP A 253 -26.58 8.03 2.06
N ASN A 254 -27.48 7.32 1.38
CA ASN A 254 -27.74 5.91 1.65
C ASN A 254 -26.71 5.03 0.94
N PRO A 255 -25.97 4.14 1.65
CA PRO A 255 -25.01 3.22 1.03
C PRO A 255 -25.60 2.35 -0.10
N GLU A 256 -26.88 1.99 -0.01
CA GLU A 256 -27.56 1.18 -1.05
C GLU A 256 -27.76 1.93 -2.38
N GLU A 257 -27.68 3.26 -2.37
CA GLU A 257 -27.83 4.12 -3.54
C GLU A 257 -26.48 4.51 -4.15
N ARG A 258 -25.37 4.14 -3.48
CA ARG A 258 -24.01 4.42 -3.96
C ARG A 258 -23.56 3.40 -4.99
N ILE A 259 -22.43 3.68 -5.62
CA ILE A 259 -21.61 2.67 -6.31
C ILE A 259 -21.30 1.54 -5.30
N GLN A 260 -21.55 0.28 -5.70
CA GLN A 260 -21.55 -0.83 -4.75
C GLN A 260 -20.15 -1.41 -4.49
N THR A 261 -19.23 -1.33 -5.44
CA THR A 261 -17.89 -1.91 -5.31
C THR A 261 -16.82 -0.98 -5.85
N ALA A 262 -15.59 -1.12 -5.32
CA ALA A 262 -14.42 -0.42 -5.86
C ALA A 262 -14.11 -0.84 -7.31
N GLY A 263 -14.40 -2.08 -7.67
CA GLY A 263 -14.28 -2.56 -9.05
C GLY A 263 -15.22 -1.84 -10.01
N GLU A 264 -16.49 -1.68 -9.65
CA GLU A 264 -17.48 -0.92 -10.43
C GLU A 264 -17.04 0.54 -10.60
N MET A 265 -16.63 1.19 -9.52
CA MET A 265 -16.14 2.58 -9.59
C MET A 265 -14.94 2.71 -10.51
N GLN A 266 -13.99 1.77 -10.41
CA GLN A 266 -12.80 1.72 -11.25
C GLN A 266 -13.15 1.59 -12.74
N GLU A 267 -14.03 0.65 -13.10
CA GLU A 267 -14.46 0.42 -14.48
C GLU A 267 -15.14 1.67 -15.07
N ARG A 268 -15.99 2.33 -14.28
CA ARG A 268 -16.64 3.58 -14.71
C ARG A 268 -15.63 4.71 -14.91
N LEU A 269 -14.65 4.88 -14.01
CA LEU A 269 -13.57 5.88 -14.15
C LEU A 269 -12.69 5.61 -15.37
N ILE A 270 -12.37 4.35 -15.65
CA ILE A 270 -11.63 3.94 -16.85
C ILE A 270 -12.39 4.32 -18.13
N ALA A 271 -13.70 4.09 -18.16
CA ALA A 271 -14.54 4.44 -19.30
C ALA A 271 -14.56 5.96 -19.57
N GLU A 272 -14.56 6.80 -18.52
CA GLU A 272 -14.55 8.26 -18.64
C GLU A 272 -13.25 8.83 -19.24
N LEU A 273 -12.12 8.17 -19.01
CA LEU A 273 -10.87 8.57 -19.69
C LEU A 273 -10.89 8.26 -21.20
N GLY A 274 -11.99 7.71 -21.74
CA GLY A 274 -12.00 7.14 -23.08
C GLY A 274 -11.02 5.97 -23.17
N TYR A 275 -10.69 5.40 -22.04
CA TYR A 275 -9.76 4.32 -21.86
C TYR A 275 -10.37 3.04 -22.45
N ASN A 276 -10.09 2.81 -23.71
CA ASN A 276 -10.18 1.45 -24.22
C ASN A 276 -8.92 0.73 -23.72
N PRO A 277 -9.04 -0.27 -22.80
CA PRO A 277 -7.88 -1.05 -22.38
C PRO A 277 -7.06 -1.59 -23.55
N LEU A 278 -7.70 -1.74 -24.72
CA LEU A 278 -7.06 -2.12 -25.97
C LEU A 278 -6.38 -0.95 -26.73
N SER A 279 -6.64 0.31 -26.39
CA SER A 279 -6.03 1.47 -27.07
C SER A 279 -4.74 1.96 -26.39
N TYR A 280 -4.54 1.63 -25.13
CA TYR A 280 -3.27 1.88 -24.41
C TYR A 280 -2.21 0.81 -24.70
N CYS A 281 -2.52 -0.13 -25.58
CA CYS A 281 -1.53 -1.07 -26.11
C CYS A 281 -0.38 -0.39 -26.88
N ASN A 282 -0.36 0.95 -26.96
CA ASN A 282 0.74 1.73 -27.53
C ASN A 282 1.68 2.34 -26.47
N ASP A 283 1.34 2.30 -25.17
CA ASP A 283 2.31 2.57 -24.10
C ASP A 283 2.82 1.23 -23.55
N ASP A 284 3.84 0.72 -24.22
CA ASP A 284 4.50 -0.56 -23.91
C ASP A 284 4.87 -0.75 -22.43
N SER A 285 4.98 0.34 -21.67
CA SER A 285 5.39 0.27 -20.26
C SER A 285 4.27 -0.16 -19.34
N PHE A 286 3.02 0.25 -19.59
CA PHE A 286 1.86 -0.10 -18.76
C PHE A 286 1.44 -1.56 -18.96
N VAL A 287 1.29 -1.98 -20.21
CA VAL A 287 0.95 -3.38 -20.57
C VAL A 287 2.01 -4.33 -20.02
N PHE A 288 3.27 -3.95 -20.12
CA PHE A 288 4.37 -4.71 -19.55
C PHE A 288 4.25 -4.84 -18.02
N THR A 289 3.97 -3.73 -17.31
CA THR A 289 3.84 -3.75 -15.84
C THR A 289 2.64 -4.59 -15.37
N GLU A 290 1.48 -4.48 -16.03
CA GLU A 290 0.32 -5.31 -15.72
C GLU A 290 0.59 -6.79 -15.98
N SER A 291 1.23 -7.10 -17.10
CA SER A 291 1.64 -8.47 -17.44
C SER A 291 2.64 -9.03 -16.45
N VAL A 292 3.60 -8.22 -15.95
CA VAL A 292 4.52 -8.60 -14.87
C VAL A 292 3.75 -8.90 -13.59
N ASN A 293 2.78 -8.07 -13.20
CA ASN A 293 1.97 -8.27 -12.00
C ASN A 293 1.14 -9.56 -12.09
N LYS A 294 0.50 -9.79 -13.24
CA LYS A 294 -0.27 -10.99 -13.52
C LYS A 294 0.61 -12.24 -13.52
N PHE A 295 1.74 -12.20 -14.21
CA PHE A 295 2.72 -13.27 -14.22
C PHE A 295 3.21 -13.60 -12.80
N HIS A 296 3.55 -12.57 -12.02
CA HIS A 296 3.97 -12.76 -10.63
C HIS A 296 2.89 -13.43 -9.78
N SER A 297 1.67 -12.88 -9.77
CA SER A 297 0.61 -13.37 -8.89
C SER A 297 0.06 -14.74 -9.28
N GLN A 298 -0.09 -15.01 -10.59
CA GLN A 298 -0.75 -16.21 -11.09
C GLN A 298 0.21 -17.36 -11.36
N ILE A 299 1.45 -17.07 -11.72
CA ILE A 299 2.42 -18.07 -12.15
C ILE A 299 3.59 -18.19 -11.17
N LEU A 300 4.29 -17.08 -10.92
CA LEU A 300 5.54 -17.10 -10.17
C LEU A 300 5.33 -17.35 -8.67
N SER A 301 4.39 -16.67 -8.01
CA SER A 301 4.13 -16.83 -6.58
C SER A 301 3.74 -18.26 -6.18
N PRO A 302 2.87 -18.98 -6.90
CA PRO A 302 2.59 -20.39 -6.63
C PRO A 302 3.84 -21.28 -6.71
N LEU A 303 4.69 -21.07 -7.73
CA LEU A 303 5.94 -21.83 -7.91
C LEU A 303 6.94 -21.56 -6.79
N LEU A 304 7.09 -20.28 -6.39
CA LEU A 304 7.97 -19.91 -5.27
C LEU A 304 7.47 -20.45 -3.93
N ASN A 305 6.15 -20.46 -3.71
CA ASN A 305 5.57 -21.06 -2.50
C ASN A 305 5.79 -22.57 -2.44
N ASP A 306 5.75 -23.25 -3.58
CA ASP A 306 6.06 -24.69 -3.65
C ASP A 306 7.55 -24.93 -3.40
N LEU A 307 8.44 -24.11 -3.95
CA LEU A 307 9.87 -24.12 -3.68
C LEU A 307 10.16 -23.92 -2.18
N ILE A 308 9.52 -22.91 -1.56
CA ILE A 308 9.66 -22.62 -0.14
C ILE A 308 9.23 -23.82 0.72
N LYS A 309 8.08 -24.43 0.42
CA LYS A 309 7.60 -25.63 1.14
C LYS A 309 8.54 -26.81 0.98
N ARG A 310 9.13 -27.00 -0.19
CA ARG A 310 10.08 -28.11 -0.47
C ARG A 310 11.33 -28.01 0.40
N TYR A 311 11.79 -26.78 0.69
CA TYR A 311 13.02 -26.52 1.44
C TYR A 311 12.77 -25.85 2.80
N GLU A 312 11.58 -25.98 3.40
CA GLU A 312 11.22 -25.34 4.67
C GLU A 312 12.12 -25.70 5.85
N ASN A 313 12.75 -26.86 5.82
CA ASN A 313 13.71 -27.31 6.83
C ASN A 313 15.13 -26.79 6.57
N GLU A 314 15.38 -26.14 5.45
CA GLU A 314 16.63 -25.46 5.12
C GLU A 314 16.49 -23.98 5.43
N ARG A 315 17.52 -23.37 6.01
CA ARG A 315 17.48 -21.94 6.35
C ARG A 315 17.39 -21.12 5.05
N TYR A 316 16.20 -20.72 4.68
CA TYR A 316 15.98 -19.81 3.57
C TYR A 316 15.41 -18.48 4.07
N THR A 317 15.69 -17.42 3.36
CA THR A 317 15.04 -16.11 3.50
C THR A 317 14.49 -15.72 2.14
N SER A 318 13.19 -15.52 2.03
CA SER A 318 12.62 -14.87 0.85
C SER A 318 12.53 -13.38 1.13
N PHE A 319 13.11 -12.56 0.28
CA PHE A 319 12.92 -11.12 0.28
C PHE A 319 12.08 -10.79 -0.95
N ILE A 320 10.83 -10.36 -0.71
CA ILE A 320 9.95 -9.84 -1.76
C ILE A 320 10.04 -8.32 -1.67
N PRO A 321 10.80 -7.63 -2.52
CA PRO A 321 10.78 -6.19 -2.56
C PRO A 321 9.39 -5.72 -3.02
N GLN A 322 8.98 -4.57 -2.58
CA GLN A 322 7.65 -4.00 -2.89
C GLN A 322 7.44 -3.66 -4.37
N ASN A 323 8.53 -3.53 -5.11
CA ASN A 323 8.50 -3.43 -6.55
C ASN A 323 8.86 -4.78 -7.12
N LEU A 324 8.07 -5.32 -8.04
CA LEU A 324 8.40 -6.50 -8.85
C LEU A 324 9.67 -6.35 -9.68
N ASP A 325 10.39 -5.25 -9.49
CA ASP A 325 11.65 -4.97 -10.16
C ASP A 325 12.79 -5.89 -9.69
N TYR A 326 12.65 -6.44 -8.47
CA TYR A 326 13.69 -7.27 -7.89
C TYR A 326 13.16 -8.21 -6.79
N LEU A 327 13.27 -9.51 -6.98
CA LEU A 327 12.92 -10.55 -5.99
C LEU A 327 14.14 -11.44 -5.77
N VAL A 328 14.43 -11.79 -4.52
CA VAL A 328 15.49 -12.77 -4.19
C VAL A 328 14.91 -13.85 -3.30
N VAL A 329 15.10 -15.11 -3.70
CA VAL A 329 14.88 -16.28 -2.86
C VAL A 329 16.24 -16.85 -2.49
N THR A 330 16.55 -16.91 -1.20
CA THR A 330 17.83 -17.43 -0.70
C THR A 330 17.63 -18.81 -0.10
N LEU A 331 18.38 -19.78 -0.58
CA LEU A 331 18.58 -21.08 0.05
C LEU A 331 19.96 -21.11 0.71
N ALA A 332 20.04 -21.44 1.99
CA ALA A 332 21.30 -21.35 2.75
C ALA A 332 21.72 -22.73 3.25
N CYS A 333 22.63 -23.40 2.52
CA CYS A 333 23.31 -24.62 2.97
C CYS A 333 24.42 -25.03 2.00
N PRO A 334 25.67 -25.11 2.37
CA PRO A 334 26.41 -24.45 3.47
C PRO A 334 26.75 -22.99 3.17
N THR A 335 26.62 -22.55 1.92
CA THR A 335 26.75 -21.16 1.46
C THR A 335 25.43 -20.67 0.89
N LYS A 336 25.28 -19.37 0.70
CA LYS A 336 24.09 -18.80 0.10
C LYS A 336 23.98 -19.15 -1.37
N PHE A 337 22.82 -19.68 -1.76
CA PHE A 337 22.44 -19.87 -3.15
C PHE A 337 21.16 -19.08 -3.41
N GLU A 338 21.20 -18.13 -4.33
CA GLU A 338 20.16 -17.13 -4.50
C GLU A 338 19.52 -17.21 -5.89
N LEU A 339 18.19 -17.32 -5.95
CA LEU A 339 17.42 -17.06 -7.15
C LEU A 339 17.04 -15.58 -7.15
N ILE A 340 17.52 -14.84 -8.13
CA ILE A 340 17.29 -13.41 -8.29
C ILE A 340 16.40 -13.20 -9.51
N ILE A 341 15.28 -12.53 -9.31
CA ILE A 341 14.30 -12.25 -10.35
C ILE A 341 14.23 -10.73 -10.51
N LYS A 342 14.46 -10.23 -11.73
CA LYS A 342 14.48 -8.80 -12.05
C LYS A 342 13.54 -8.49 -13.19
N LYS A 343 12.79 -7.40 -13.05
CA LYS A 343 12.11 -6.76 -14.17
C LYS A 343 13.13 -5.96 -14.98
N ASN A 344 13.13 -6.12 -16.29
CA ASN A 344 13.98 -5.35 -17.20
C ASN A 344 13.07 -4.52 -18.13
N ASP A 345 12.93 -3.23 -17.83
CA ASP A 345 12.07 -2.31 -18.58
C ASP A 345 12.60 -2.04 -19.99
N SER A 346 13.90 -2.08 -20.19
CA SER A 346 14.54 -1.83 -21.49
C SER A 346 14.29 -2.97 -22.49
N SER A 347 14.35 -4.22 -22.02
CA SER A 347 14.12 -5.41 -22.84
C SER A 347 12.68 -5.95 -22.74
N LYS A 348 11.82 -5.33 -21.92
CA LYS A 348 10.44 -5.74 -21.67
C LYS A 348 10.31 -7.21 -21.29
N CYS A 349 11.19 -7.67 -20.40
CA CYS A 349 11.19 -9.06 -19.93
C CYS A 349 11.49 -9.17 -18.45
N ILE A 350 11.18 -10.33 -17.88
CA ILE A 350 11.62 -10.74 -16.54
C ILE A 350 12.87 -11.58 -16.72
N GLU A 351 13.94 -11.21 -16.03
CA GLU A 351 15.21 -11.91 -16.04
C GLU A 351 15.39 -12.66 -14.75
N LEU A 352 15.68 -13.98 -14.85
CA LEU A 352 16.00 -14.85 -13.72
C LEU A 352 17.50 -15.10 -13.70
N TYR A 353 18.09 -14.91 -12.54
CA TYR A 353 19.52 -15.18 -12.30
C TYR A 353 19.67 -16.13 -11.12
N GLU A 354 20.71 -16.92 -11.17
CA GLU A 354 21.22 -17.66 -10.01
C GLU A 354 22.49 -17.02 -9.49
N LYS A 355 22.74 -17.15 -8.22
CA LYS A 355 23.96 -16.63 -7.59
C LYS A 355 24.42 -17.53 -6.45
N GLU A 356 25.66 -17.94 -6.50
CA GLU A 356 26.33 -18.74 -5.48
C GLU A 356 27.25 -17.85 -4.63
N GLY A 357 26.97 -17.74 -3.34
CA GLY A 357 27.80 -17.02 -2.37
C GLY A 357 28.15 -15.60 -2.80
N ILE A 358 29.45 -15.36 -2.99
CA ILE A 358 30.00 -14.05 -3.38
C ILE A 358 30.21 -13.88 -4.89
N LEU A 359 29.91 -14.90 -5.68
CA LEU A 359 30.07 -14.86 -7.13
C LEU A 359 29.09 -13.86 -7.79
N SER A 360 29.42 -13.42 -9.00
CA SER A 360 28.50 -12.61 -9.79
C SER A 360 27.29 -13.45 -10.24
N PRO A 361 26.08 -12.86 -10.27
CA PRO A 361 24.90 -13.58 -10.74
C PRO A 361 25.05 -14.05 -12.20
N SER A 362 24.65 -15.29 -12.48
CA SER A 362 24.57 -15.84 -13.83
C SER A 362 23.11 -15.89 -14.30
N LEU A 363 22.87 -15.50 -15.57
CA LEU A 363 21.53 -15.46 -16.15
C LEU A 363 21.01 -16.88 -16.43
N LEU A 364 19.97 -17.30 -15.74
CA LEU A 364 19.23 -18.56 -16.01
C LEU A 364 18.35 -18.45 -17.24
N GLY A 365 17.65 -17.34 -17.43
CA GLY A 365 16.77 -17.13 -18.55
C GLY A 365 16.01 -15.83 -18.50
N LYS A 366 15.23 -15.60 -19.56
CA LYS A 366 14.34 -14.44 -19.71
C LYS A 366 12.95 -14.92 -20.03
N ILE A 367 11.96 -14.25 -19.48
CA ILE A 367 10.54 -14.53 -19.70
C ILE A 367 9.86 -13.24 -20.19
N ASP A 368 9.10 -13.35 -21.26
CA ASP A 368 8.17 -12.30 -21.68
C ASP A 368 6.87 -12.43 -20.88
N PRO A 369 6.59 -11.53 -19.95
CA PRO A 369 5.40 -11.64 -19.08
C PRO A 369 4.08 -11.50 -19.85
N CYS A 370 4.10 -10.98 -21.07
CA CYS A 370 2.91 -10.84 -21.91
C CYS A 370 2.48 -12.15 -22.56
N SER A 371 3.43 -13.04 -22.85
CA SER A 371 3.20 -14.32 -23.54
C SER A 371 3.59 -15.55 -22.73
N ALA A 372 4.16 -15.36 -21.52
CA ALA A 372 4.67 -16.44 -20.69
C ALA A 372 3.60 -17.46 -20.32
N THR A 373 4.00 -18.72 -20.39
CA THR A 373 3.21 -19.86 -19.94
C THR A 373 3.72 -20.35 -18.57
N ASP A 374 2.84 -21.02 -17.80
CA ASP A 374 3.20 -21.71 -16.55
C ASP A 374 4.38 -22.65 -16.76
N ARG A 375 4.49 -23.25 -17.93
CA ARG A 375 5.52 -24.21 -18.27
C ARG A 375 6.90 -23.56 -18.38
N GLU A 376 7.00 -22.40 -19.05
CA GLU A 376 8.28 -21.69 -19.20
C GLU A 376 8.84 -21.20 -17.86
N ALA A 377 7.95 -20.66 -17.01
CA ALA A 377 8.32 -20.23 -15.67
C ALA A 377 8.77 -21.43 -14.80
N LYS A 378 8.02 -22.53 -14.89
CA LYS A 378 8.32 -23.75 -14.17
C LYS A 378 9.65 -24.35 -14.61
N ASP A 379 9.93 -24.41 -15.90
CA ASP A 379 11.18 -24.96 -16.45
C ASP A 379 12.40 -24.16 -15.93
N LEU A 380 12.30 -22.84 -15.73
CA LEU A 380 13.38 -22.02 -15.16
C LEU A 380 13.54 -22.23 -13.65
N VAL A 381 12.45 -22.37 -12.90
CA VAL A 381 12.49 -22.66 -11.46
C VAL A 381 13.02 -24.08 -11.23
N ASP A 382 12.60 -25.07 -12.04
CA ASP A 382 13.10 -26.44 -11.95
C ASP A 382 14.60 -26.53 -12.28
N ARG A 383 15.08 -25.69 -13.22
CA ARG A 383 16.52 -25.56 -13.51
C ARG A 383 17.27 -25.04 -12.29
N PHE A 384 16.80 -23.94 -11.68
CA PHE A 384 17.39 -23.41 -10.44
C PHE A 384 17.43 -24.48 -9.33
N ILE A 385 16.35 -25.26 -9.16
CA ILE A 385 16.30 -26.36 -8.18
C ILE A 385 17.36 -27.41 -8.50
N SER A 386 17.49 -27.81 -9.77
CA SER A 386 18.49 -28.77 -10.21
C SER A 386 19.92 -28.29 -9.93
N ASP A 387 20.20 -27.02 -10.21
CA ASP A 387 21.50 -26.43 -9.98
C ASP A 387 21.80 -26.33 -8.48
N TYR A 388 20.82 -25.97 -7.65
CA TYR A 388 20.95 -25.98 -6.19
C TYR A 388 21.22 -27.39 -5.62
N GLU A 389 20.51 -28.42 -6.06
CA GLU A 389 20.71 -29.80 -5.60
C GLU A 389 22.10 -30.34 -6.03
N ASN A 390 22.55 -29.97 -7.24
CA ASN A 390 23.90 -30.32 -7.71
C ASN A 390 24.96 -29.59 -6.85
N PHE A 391 24.76 -28.34 -6.54
CA PHE A 391 25.61 -27.56 -5.64
C PHE A 391 25.68 -28.22 -4.25
N LYS A 392 24.55 -28.54 -3.66
CA LYS A 392 24.43 -29.18 -2.34
C LYS A 392 25.11 -30.55 -2.29
N SER A 393 25.03 -31.32 -3.36
CA SER A 393 25.67 -32.66 -3.46
C SER A 393 27.18 -32.62 -3.68
N GLY A 394 27.78 -31.42 -3.85
CA GLY A 394 29.19 -31.26 -4.14
C GLY A 394 29.62 -31.68 -5.56
N SER A 395 28.65 -31.91 -6.46
CA SER A 395 28.90 -32.37 -7.84
C SER A 395 29.51 -31.29 -8.74
N TRP A 396 29.63 -30.04 -8.28
CA TRP A 396 30.20 -28.92 -9.01
C TRP A 396 31.72 -28.77 -8.90
N MET A 397 32.40 -29.64 -8.13
CA MET A 397 33.88 -29.58 -7.99
C MET A 397 34.67 -30.24 -9.13
N ILE A 398 34.02 -30.65 -10.22
CA ILE A 398 34.69 -31.33 -11.34
C ILE A 398 34.23 -30.68 -12.67
N MET A 399 34.58 -29.44 -12.91
CA MET A 399 34.75 -28.88 -14.25
C MET A 399 35.74 -27.73 -14.22
#